data_774c38d77e8c2bd8a80fe9f9d512d3e7
#
_entry.id   774c38d77e8c2bd8a80fe9f9d512d3e7
#
_cell.length_a   1.000
_cell.length_b   1.000
_cell.length_c   1.000
_cell.angle_alpha   90.00
_cell.angle_beta   90.00
_cell.angle_gamma   90.00
#
_symmetry.space_group_name_H-M   'P 1'
#
loop_
_entity.id
_entity.type
_entity.pdbx_description
1 polymer ?
#
loop_
_entity_poly.entity_id
_entity_poly.type
_entity_poly.pdbx_seq_one_letter_code
_entity_poly.pdbx_strand_id
1 'polypeptide(L)'
;MIAALVLAGGASQRLGRPKQIEPWGEGTLLGHVLAEVAKGPFDHRFVVLGAETERILAEVDFSGWVVVENLEWEGGMASSLRVGLDAILRLTRAESVLIFLGDQPEVDQDVVQALLDAQRRTQRQVIVPKYRYEWGNPVLVERPLWGRLMSLEGDAGAKPLFKAHPEWVEEVWFEARPPRDVDTADDIEDLRPKR
;
A
#
# COMPACT_ATOMS: atom_id res chain seq x y z
N MET A 1 -7.58 16.80 -1.88
CA MET A 1 -6.65 16.28 -0.85
C MET A 1 -6.48 14.79 -1.08
N ILE A 2 -5.25 14.30 -1.04
CA ILE A 2 -4.89 12.91 -1.33
C ILE A 2 -4.20 12.31 -0.10
N ALA A 3 -4.66 11.12 0.32
CA ALA A 3 -4.00 10.35 1.37
C ALA A 3 -3.13 9.23 0.77
N ALA A 4 -1.99 8.94 1.39
CA ALA A 4 -1.27 7.69 1.21
C ALA A 4 -1.70 6.70 2.31
N LEU A 5 -1.91 5.45 1.93
CA LEU A 5 -2.23 4.35 2.84
C LEU A 5 -1.27 3.19 2.58
N VAL A 6 -0.43 2.85 3.55
CA VAL A 6 0.46 1.69 3.48
C VAL A 6 -0.14 0.54 4.30
N LEU A 7 -0.36 -0.61 3.67
CA LEU A 7 -0.87 -1.80 4.33
C LEU A 7 0.33 -2.69 4.75
N ALA A 8 0.54 -2.86 6.04
CA ALA A 8 1.66 -3.60 6.63
C ALA A 8 1.22 -4.55 7.78
N GLY A 9 -0.05 -4.99 7.77
CA GLY A 9 -0.66 -5.77 8.86
C GLY A 9 -0.39 -7.28 8.83
N GLY A 10 0.29 -7.81 7.83
CA GLY A 10 0.49 -9.25 7.64
C GLY A 10 1.49 -9.88 8.62
N ALA A 11 1.24 -11.15 9.00
CA ALA A 11 2.04 -11.91 9.98
C ALA A 11 3.37 -12.48 9.45
N SER A 12 3.71 -12.28 8.17
CA SER A 12 4.97 -12.77 7.56
C SER A 12 5.22 -14.27 7.76
N GLN A 13 4.17 -15.10 7.65
CA GLN A 13 4.20 -16.53 7.99
C GLN A 13 5.31 -17.32 7.27
N ARG A 14 5.56 -17.03 5.98
CA ARG A 14 6.60 -17.71 5.18
C ARG A 14 8.02 -17.39 5.64
N LEU A 15 8.25 -16.17 6.12
CA LEU A 15 9.55 -15.76 6.64
C LEU A 15 9.77 -16.21 8.10
N GLY A 16 8.69 -16.50 8.86
CA GLY A 16 8.75 -16.92 10.26
C GLY A 16 9.14 -15.82 11.25
N ARG A 17 9.22 -14.57 10.79
CA ARG A 17 9.50 -13.36 11.57
C ARG A 17 8.92 -12.13 10.88
N PRO A 18 8.67 -11.01 11.61
CA PRO A 18 8.07 -9.83 11.01
C PRO A 18 8.97 -9.25 9.91
N LYS A 19 8.53 -9.33 8.65
CA LYS A 19 9.29 -8.77 7.52
C LYS A 19 9.41 -7.24 7.60
N GLN A 20 8.49 -6.59 8.25
CA GLN A 20 8.45 -5.14 8.43
C GLN A 20 9.73 -4.60 9.07
N ILE A 21 10.35 -5.35 9.96
CA ILE A 21 11.58 -4.98 10.67
C ILE A 21 12.83 -5.67 10.13
N GLU A 22 12.74 -6.36 8.98
CA GLU A 22 13.93 -6.90 8.32
C GLU A 22 14.92 -5.78 7.99
N PRO A 23 16.22 -5.99 8.25
CA PRO A 23 17.24 -5.00 7.92
C PRO A 23 17.20 -4.66 6.43
N TRP A 24 17.09 -3.36 6.10
CA TRP A 24 17.01 -2.87 4.72
C TRP A 24 17.81 -1.57 4.58
N GLY A 25 18.94 -1.63 3.85
CA GLY A 25 19.88 -0.51 3.84
C GLY A 25 20.39 -0.16 5.25
N GLU A 26 20.17 1.08 5.66
CA GLU A 26 20.52 1.58 7.01
C GLU A 26 19.39 1.45 8.04
N GLY A 27 18.23 0.94 7.64
CA GLY A 27 17.04 0.84 8.48
C GLY A 27 16.32 -0.49 8.35
N THR A 28 15.00 -0.44 8.32
CA THR A 28 14.11 -1.59 8.20
C THR A 28 13.36 -1.57 6.87
N LEU A 29 12.83 -2.71 6.43
CA LEU A 29 12.05 -2.82 5.19
C LEU A 29 10.87 -1.85 5.18
N LEU A 30 10.04 -1.86 6.25
CA LEU A 30 8.90 -0.95 6.34
C LEU A 30 9.35 0.51 6.42
N GLY A 31 10.40 0.81 7.22
CA GLY A 31 10.96 2.16 7.30
C GLY A 31 11.40 2.70 5.94
N HIS A 32 12.02 1.85 5.11
CA HIS A 32 12.36 2.20 3.73
C HIS A 32 11.13 2.51 2.89
N VAL A 33 10.11 1.63 2.90
CA VAL A 33 8.85 1.86 2.15
C VAL A 33 8.20 3.18 2.58
N LEU A 34 8.09 3.42 3.90
CA LEU A 34 7.50 4.66 4.43
C LEU A 34 8.28 5.91 3.97
N ALA A 35 9.61 5.85 4.00
CA ALA A 35 10.46 6.94 3.53
C ALA A 35 10.29 7.21 2.03
N GLU A 36 10.21 6.15 1.21
CA GLU A 36 9.97 6.30 -0.22
C GLU A 36 8.57 6.87 -0.51
N VAL A 37 7.51 6.34 0.12
CA VAL A 37 6.15 6.88 -0.03
C VAL A 37 6.06 8.33 0.43
N ALA A 38 6.78 8.72 1.49
CA ALA A 38 6.77 10.08 2.02
C ALA A 38 7.30 11.15 1.04
N LYS A 39 8.05 10.76 0.01
CA LYS A 39 8.51 11.67 -1.06
C LYS A 39 7.37 12.13 -1.98
N GLY A 40 6.26 11.39 -2.01
CA GLY A 40 5.09 11.75 -2.82
C GLY A 40 4.29 12.94 -2.25
N PRO A 41 3.48 13.59 -3.08
CA PRO A 41 2.74 14.81 -2.72
C PRO A 41 1.44 14.50 -1.96
N PHE A 42 1.54 13.81 -0.82
CA PHE A 42 0.39 13.41 -0.01
C PHE A 42 0.10 14.41 1.11
N ASP A 43 -1.17 14.81 1.24
CA ASP A 43 -1.63 15.67 2.33
C ASP A 43 -1.65 14.93 3.68
N HIS A 44 -1.91 13.62 3.64
CA HIS A 44 -1.99 12.75 4.81
C HIS A 44 -1.34 11.40 4.52
N ARG A 45 -0.71 10.81 5.55
CA ARG A 45 -0.02 9.52 5.45
C ARG A 45 -0.48 8.60 6.56
N PHE A 46 -0.98 7.42 6.18
CA PHE A 46 -1.47 6.39 7.08
C PHE A 46 -0.74 5.08 6.84
N VAL A 47 -0.45 4.37 7.92
CA VAL A 47 0.09 3.01 7.86
C VAL A 47 -0.75 2.11 8.77
N VAL A 48 -1.13 0.95 8.24
CA VAL A 48 -1.88 -0.06 9.00
C VAL A 48 -0.92 -1.15 9.43
N LEU A 49 -0.83 -1.37 10.74
CA LEU A 49 -0.11 -2.48 11.36
C LEU A 49 -1.12 -3.52 11.87
N GLY A 50 -0.68 -4.75 12.09
CA GLY A 50 -1.54 -5.84 12.58
C GLY A 50 -0.75 -6.81 13.45
N ALA A 51 -0.22 -7.90 12.88
CA ALA A 51 0.63 -8.81 13.63
C ALA A 51 1.90 -8.10 14.15
N GLU A 52 2.31 -8.43 15.37
CA GLU A 52 3.57 -7.93 15.99
C GLU A 52 3.66 -6.39 16.10
N THR A 53 2.52 -5.68 16.19
CA THR A 53 2.45 -4.21 16.21
C THR A 53 3.41 -3.59 17.22
N GLU A 54 3.44 -4.06 18.47
CA GLU A 54 4.31 -3.50 19.52
C GLU A 54 5.80 -3.57 19.14
N ARG A 55 6.21 -4.70 18.57
CA ARG A 55 7.59 -4.90 18.13
C ARG A 55 7.95 -4.01 16.94
N ILE A 56 7.03 -3.86 15.99
CA ILE A 56 7.24 -3.00 14.83
C ILE A 56 7.33 -1.54 15.26
N LEU A 57 6.47 -1.10 16.21
CA LEU A 57 6.50 0.26 16.75
C LEU A 57 7.82 0.61 17.46
N ALA A 58 8.49 -0.39 18.04
CA ALA A 58 9.76 -0.19 18.72
C ALA A 58 10.96 -0.02 17.77
N GLU A 59 10.87 -0.52 16.54
CA GLU A 59 12.01 -0.61 15.62
C GLU A 59 11.87 0.28 14.37
N VAL A 60 10.66 0.80 14.05
CA VAL A 60 10.38 1.61 12.86
C VAL A 60 10.04 3.03 13.27
N ASP A 61 10.63 4.03 12.59
CA ASP A 61 10.26 5.44 12.77
C ASP A 61 8.97 5.76 11.97
N PHE A 62 7.93 6.16 12.68
CA PHE A 62 6.65 6.57 12.12
C PHE A 62 6.44 8.10 12.13
N SER A 63 7.50 8.88 12.23
CA SER A 63 7.40 10.34 12.20
C SER A 63 6.70 10.83 10.93
N GLY A 64 5.63 11.60 11.10
CA GLY A 64 4.81 12.10 9.99
C GLY A 64 3.77 11.10 9.45
N TRP A 65 3.56 9.98 10.12
CA TRP A 65 2.56 8.95 9.80
C TRP A 65 1.52 8.82 10.89
N VAL A 66 0.27 8.59 10.50
CA VAL A 66 -0.78 8.11 11.41
C VAL A 66 -0.75 6.59 11.39
N VAL A 67 -0.39 6.00 12.53
CA VAL A 67 -0.40 4.54 12.70
C VAL A 67 -1.81 4.10 13.08
N VAL A 68 -2.33 3.12 12.36
CA VAL A 68 -3.63 2.49 12.61
C VAL A 68 -3.40 1.02 12.94
N GLU A 69 -3.80 0.60 14.11
CA GLU A 69 -3.70 -0.80 14.50
C GLU A 69 -4.94 -1.59 14.05
N ASN A 70 -4.71 -2.69 13.34
CA ASN A 70 -5.74 -3.63 12.95
C ASN A 70 -5.73 -4.84 13.90
N LEU A 71 -6.60 -4.85 14.88
CA LEU A 71 -6.75 -5.97 15.82
C LEU A 71 -7.35 -7.23 15.17
N GLU A 72 -8.01 -7.06 14.01
CA GLU A 72 -8.62 -8.15 13.23
C GLU A 72 -7.76 -8.57 12.03
N TRP A 73 -6.43 -8.42 12.13
CA TRP A 73 -5.50 -8.66 11.02
C TRP A 73 -5.59 -10.09 10.44
N GLU A 74 -5.99 -11.08 11.24
CA GLU A 74 -6.25 -12.46 10.79
C GLU A 74 -7.38 -12.54 9.76
N GLY A 75 -8.25 -11.53 9.68
CA GLY A 75 -9.27 -11.37 8.66
C GLY A 75 -8.73 -11.01 7.27
N GLY A 76 -7.41 -11.01 7.09
CA GLY A 76 -6.72 -10.80 5.82
C GLY A 76 -6.58 -9.34 5.40
N MET A 77 -6.15 -9.13 4.17
CA MET A 77 -5.88 -7.79 3.60
C MET A 77 -7.11 -6.87 3.65
N ALA A 78 -8.30 -7.42 3.46
CA ALA A 78 -9.55 -6.65 3.48
C ALA A 78 -9.79 -5.98 4.83
N SER A 79 -9.45 -6.63 5.95
CA SER A 79 -9.58 -6.06 7.29
C SER A 79 -8.64 -4.85 7.47
N SER A 80 -7.40 -4.93 7.00
CA SER A 80 -6.43 -3.83 7.04
C SER A 80 -6.87 -2.66 6.16
N LEU A 81 -7.40 -2.94 4.97
CA LEU A 81 -7.93 -1.92 4.08
C LEU A 81 -9.12 -1.18 4.73
N ARG A 82 -10.03 -1.92 5.35
CA ARG A 82 -11.21 -1.37 6.06
C ARG A 82 -10.81 -0.42 7.18
N VAL A 83 -9.92 -0.82 8.09
CA VAL A 83 -9.53 0.03 9.22
C VAL A 83 -8.73 1.25 8.76
N GLY A 84 -7.88 1.11 7.74
CA GLY A 84 -7.14 2.22 7.16
C GLY A 84 -8.06 3.25 6.50
N LEU A 85 -9.01 2.83 5.69
CA LEU A 85 -9.99 3.73 5.05
C LEU A 85 -10.92 4.39 6.08
N ASP A 86 -11.37 3.67 7.11
CA ASP A 86 -12.17 4.23 8.20
C ASP A 86 -11.41 5.34 8.94
N ALA A 87 -10.13 5.12 9.24
CA ALA A 87 -9.28 6.13 9.86
C ALA A 87 -9.14 7.39 8.99
N ILE A 88 -8.90 7.23 7.68
CA ILE A 88 -8.82 8.35 6.73
C ILE A 88 -10.15 9.12 6.69
N LEU A 89 -11.29 8.42 6.64
CA LEU A 89 -12.62 9.04 6.62
C LEU A 89 -12.90 9.88 7.87
N ARG A 90 -12.46 9.40 9.04
CA ARG A 90 -12.71 10.08 10.34
C ARG A 90 -11.77 11.25 10.57
N LEU A 91 -10.52 11.14 10.13
CA LEU A 91 -9.46 12.09 10.50
C LEU A 91 -9.17 13.14 9.43
N THR A 92 -9.68 12.95 8.20
CA THR A 92 -9.35 13.81 7.07
C THR A 92 -10.54 14.11 6.18
N ARG A 93 -10.32 15.04 5.22
CA ARG A 93 -11.22 15.31 4.11
C ARG A 93 -10.63 14.86 2.77
N ALA A 94 -9.80 13.82 2.78
CA ALA A 94 -9.23 13.28 1.56
C ALA A 94 -10.33 12.80 0.60
N GLU A 95 -10.18 13.11 -0.68
CA GLU A 95 -11.09 12.73 -1.75
C GLU A 95 -10.58 11.50 -2.51
N SER A 96 -9.31 11.17 -2.35
CA SER A 96 -8.69 9.99 -2.93
C SER A 96 -7.61 9.41 -2.01
N VAL A 97 -7.32 8.14 -2.18
CA VAL A 97 -6.27 7.42 -1.48
C VAL A 97 -5.39 6.68 -2.47
N LEU A 98 -4.08 6.74 -2.31
CA LEU A 98 -3.12 5.89 -2.99
C LEU A 98 -2.68 4.79 -2.03
N ILE A 99 -2.96 3.53 -2.40
CA ILE A 99 -2.77 2.36 -1.55
C ILE A 99 -1.50 1.65 -1.95
N PHE A 100 -0.57 1.51 -0.99
CA PHE A 100 0.71 0.84 -1.11
C PHE A 100 0.73 -0.43 -0.25
N LEU A 101 1.65 -1.34 -0.56
CA LEU A 101 1.95 -2.50 0.27
C LEU A 101 3.28 -2.30 1.00
N GLY A 102 3.31 -2.59 2.30
CA GLY A 102 4.47 -2.37 3.16
C GLY A 102 5.64 -3.36 2.94
N ASP A 103 5.45 -4.33 2.05
CA ASP A 103 6.42 -5.34 1.64
C ASP A 103 6.93 -5.17 0.21
N GLN A 104 6.57 -4.07 -0.45
CA GLN A 104 7.05 -3.71 -1.79
C GLN A 104 8.03 -2.52 -1.71
N PRO A 105 9.34 -2.78 -1.56
CA PRO A 105 10.33 -1.71 -1.37
C PRO A 105 10.63 -0.90 -2.64
N GLU A 106 10.25 -1.42 -3.80
CA GLU A 106 10.49 -0.79 -5.11
C GLU A 106 9.42 0.28 -5.42
N VAL A 107 9.27 1.28 -4.51
CA VAL A 107 8.34 2.40 -4.73
C VAL A 107 8.92 3.36 -5.76
N ASP A 108 8.25 3.48 -6.92
CA ASP A 108 8.69 4.35 -8.02
C ASP A 108 7.89 5.67 -8.02
N GLN A 109 8.59 6.79 -7.87
CA GLN A 109 7.98 8.12 -7.84
C GLN A 109 7.40 8.53 -9.21
N ASP A 110 7.97 8.04 -10.31
CA ASP A 110 7.43 8.31 -11.65
C ASP A 110 6.09 7.60 -11.84
N VAL A 111 5.95 6.39 -11.29
CA VAL A 111 4.66 5.68 -11.25
C VAL A 111 3.65 6.44 -10.40
N VAL A 112 4.03 6.87 -9.19
CA VAL A 112 3.16 7.67 -8.31
C VAL A 112 2.67 8.92 -9.05
N GLN A 113 3.58 9.68 -9.65
CA GLN A 113 3.23 10.91 -10.36
C GLN A 113 2.33 10.64 -11.56
N ALA A 114 2.59 9.60 -12.34
CA ALA A 114 1.78 9.25 -13.50
C ALA A 114 0.34 8.87 -13.13
N LEU A 115 0.14 8.16 -11.99
CA LEU A 115 -1.20 7.84 -11.48
C LEU A 115 -1.96 9.10 -11.04
N LEU A 116 -1.28 10.03 -10.34
CA LEU A 116 -1.85 11.31 -9.92
C LEU A 116 -2.21 12.19 -11.12
N ASP A 117 -1.40 12.18 -12.17
CA ASP A 117 -1.67 12.90 -13.40
C ASP A 117 -2.83 12.28 -14.20
N ALA A 118 -2.94 10.95 -14.22
CA ALA A 118 -4.07 10.25 -14.81
C ALA A 118 -5.37 10.60 -14.07
N GLN A 119 -5.37 10.63 -12.72
CA GLN A 119 -6.53 11.04 -11.92
C GLN A 119 -7.08 12.41 -12.35
N ARG A 120 -6.21 13.37 -12.64
CA ARG A 120 -6.61 14.73 -13.05
C ARG A 120 -7.24 14.78 -14.44
N ARG A 121 -7.00 13.78 -15.30
CA ARG A 121 -7.43 13.74 -16.72
C ARG A 121 -8.62 12.83 -16.95
N THR A 122 -8.87 11.88 -16.05
CA THR A 122 -9.96 10.91 -16.19
C THR A 122 -11.10 11.20 -15.22
N GLN A 123 -12.29 10.67 -15.53
CA GLN A 123 -13.40 10.59 -14.58
C GLN A 123 -13.54 9.19 -13.97
N ARG A 124 -12.56 8.33 -14.21
CA ARG A 124 -12.52 7.00 -13.60
C ARG A 124 -12.18 7.11 -12.11
N GLN A 125 -12.76 6.24 -11.32
CA GLN A 125 -12.64 6.28 -9.87
C GLN A 125 -11.51 5.41 -9.31
N VAL A 126 -10.92 4.59 -10.17
CA VAL A 126 -9.78 3.72 -9.85
C VAL A 126 -8.70 3.92 -10.90
N ILE A 127 -7.48 4.22 -10.49
CA ILE A 127 -6.34 4.32 -11.39
C ILE A 127 -5.32 3.28 -10.97
N VAL A 128 -4.97 2.39 -11.91
CA VAL A 128 -4.04 1.28 -11.66
C VAL A 128 -2.84 1.34 -12.58
N PRO A 129 -1.62 1.06 -12.09
CA PRO A 129 -0.48 0.84 -12.96
C PRO A 129 -0.61 -0.52 -13.64
N LYS A 130 -0.39 -0.56 -14.94
CA LYS A 130 -0.36 -1.78 -15.74
C LYS A 130 1.04 -2.03 -16.27
N TYR A 131 1.67 -3.03 -15.71
CA TYR A 131 3.01 -3.47 -16.08
C TYR A 131 2.89 -4.58 -17.11
N ARG A 132 3.12 -4.25 -18.39
CA ARG A 132 2.93 -5.18 -19.51
C ARG A 132 1.53 -5.80 -19.53
N TYR A 133 1.34 -6.92 -18.84
CA TYR A 133 0.10 -7.70 -18.87
C TYR A 133 -0.68 -7.74 -17.55
N GLU A 134 -0.11 -7.19 -16.47
CA GLU A 134 -0.72 -7.27 -15.14
C GLU A 134 -0.81 -5.94 -14.42
N TRP A 135 -1.83 -5.80 -13.58
CA TRP A 135 -1.97 -4.68 -12.67
C TRP A 135 -1.08 -4.87 -11.45
N GLY A 136 -0.41 -3.81 -11.04
CA GLY A 136 0.40 -3.77 -9.83
C GLY A 136 -0.09 -2.74 -8.82
N ASN A 137 0.79 -2.37 -7.92
CA ASN A 137 0.63 -1.31 -6.94
C ASN A 137 1.59 -0.15 -7.27
N PRO A 138 1.35 1.03 -6.68
CA PRO A 138 0.20 1.41 -5.85
C PRO A 138 -1.08 1.59 -6.68
N VAL A 139 -2.25 1.54 -6.01
CA VAL A 139 -3.55 1.76 -6.65
C VAL A 139 -4.21 3.00 -6.06
N LEU A 140 -4.65 3.91 -6.94
CA LEU A 140 -5.41 5.09 -6.53
C LEU A 140 -6.91 4.79 -6.59
N VAL A 141 -7.62 5.15 -5.51
CA VAL A 141 -9.08 4.96 -5.43
C VAL A 141 -9.75 6.22 -4.90
N GLU A 142 -10.75 6.69 -5.63
CA GLU A 142 -11.58 7.82 -5.25
C GLU A 142 -12.58 7.49 -4.13
N ARG A 143 -12.87 8.47 -3.29
CA ARG A 143 -13.71 8.36 -2.10
C ARG A 143 -15.08 7.70 -2.32
N PRO A 144 -15.81 7.91 -3.44
CA PRO A 144 -17.10 7.26 -3.66
C PRO A 144 -17.05 5.73 -3.64
N LEU A 145 -15.90 5.11 -3.93
CA LEU A 145 -15.72 3.66 -3.92
C LEU A 145 -15.25 3.08 -2.58
N TRP A 146 -14.85 3.91 -1.61
CA TRP A 146 -14.29 3.40 -0.33
C TRP A 146 -15.28 2.52 0.43
N GLY A 147 -16.59 2.82 0.40
CA GLY A 147 -17.61 1.96 1.00
C GLY A 147 -17.64 0.55 0.41
N ARG A 148 -17.38 0.42 -0.91
CA ARG A 148 -17.25 -0.88 -1.59
C ARG A 148 -15.99 -1.63 -1.14
N LEU A 149 -14.87 -0.91 -1.00
CA LEU A 149 -13.62 -1.50 -0.50
C LEU A 149 -13.73 -1.97 0.95
N MET A 150 -14.40 -1.20 1.80
CA MET A 150 -14.60 -1.55 3.22
C MET A 150 -15.53 -2.75 3.41
N SER A 151 -16.33 -3.11 2.42
CA SER A 151 -17.19 -4.31 2.44
C SER A 151 -16.51 -5.57 1.91
N LEU A 152 -15.25 -5.50 1.49
CA LEU A 152 -14.49 -6.68 1.08
C LEU A 152 -14.15 -7.57 2.29
N GLU A 153 -13.95 -8.86 2.00
CA GLU A 153 -13.59 -9.89 2.98
C GLU A 153 -12.39 -10.72 2.49
N GLY A 154 -11.62 -11.26 3.45
CA GLY A 154 -10.50 -12.15 3.18
C GLY A 154 -9.26 -11.49 2.58
N ASP A 155 -8.42 -12.28 1.92
CA ASP A 155 -7.08 -11.89 1.43
C ASP A 155 -7.05 -11.41 -0.03
N ALA A 156 -8.16 -11.51 -0.76
CA ALA A 156 -8.17 -11.25 -2.20
C ALA A 156 -7.88 -9.79 -2.59
N GLY A 157 -7.86 -8.87 -1.63
CA GLY A 157 -7.69 -7.44 -1.89
C GLY A 157 -8.77 -6.86 -2.80
N ALA A 158 -8.52 -5.69 -3.38
CA ALA A 158 -9.50 -4.99 -4.22
C ALA A 158 -9.47 -5.39 -5.71
N LYS A 159 -8.43 -6.10 -6.16
CA LYS A 159 -8.22 -6.43 -7.59
C LYS A 159 -9.38 -7.22 -8.24
N PRO A 160 -10.01 -8.21 -7.59
CA PRO A 160 -11.18 -8.90 -8.15
C PRO A 160 -12.38 -7.96 -8.34
N LEU A 161 -12.63 -7.07 -7.37
CA LEU A 161 -13.71 -6.07 -7.48
C LEU A 161 -13.48 -5.15 -8.68
N PHE A 162 -12.27 -4.64 -8.87
CA PHE A 162 -11.95 -3.76 -9.99
C PHE A 162 -12.03 -4.46 -11.34
N LYS A 163 -11.64 -5.75 -11.41
CA LYS A 163 -11.79 -6.55 -12.62
C LYS A 163 -13.24 -6.80 -13.01
N ALA A 164 -14.14 -6.88 -12.02
CA ALA A 164 -15.58 -7.02 -12.25
C ALA A 164 -16.23 -5.71 -12.71
N HIS A 165 -15.55 -4.56 -12.53
CA HIS A 165 -16.05 -3.23 -12.84
C HIS A 165 -15.04 -2.42 -13.67
N PRO A 166 -14.72 -2.85 -14.90
CA PRO A 166 -13.73 -2.16 -15.74
C PRO A 166 -14.12 -0.72 -16.08
N GLU A 167 -15.40 -0.38 -16.00
CA GLU A 167 -15.90 0.98 -16.18
C GLU A 167 -15.41 1.97 -15.11
N TRP A 168 -14.95 1.49 -13.97
CA TRP A 168 -14.36 2.33 -12.92
C TRP A 168 -12.86 2.59 -13.12
N VAL A 169 -12.20 1.79 -13.96
CA VAL A 169 -10.74 1.67 -14.00
C VAL A 169 -10.13 2.44 -15.16
N GLU A 170 -9.11 3.22 -14.86
CA GLU A 170 -8.13 3.77 -15.79
C GLU A 170 -6.81 3.03 -15.64
N GLU A 171 -6.26 2.49 -16.71
CA GLU A 171 -4.97 1.80 -16.74
C GLU A 171 -3.87 2.77 -17.19
N VAL A 172 -2.83 2.91 -16.38
CA VAL A 172 -1.61 3.64 -16.75
C VAL A 172 -0.50 2.63 -17.06
N TRP A 173 -0.03 2.61 -18.30
CA TRP A 173 0.88 1.59 -18.82
C TRP A 173 2.33 1.89 -18.55
N PHE A 174 3.09 0.86 -18.11
CA PHE A 174 4.53 0.90 -17.87
C PHE A 174 5.21 -0.30 -18.51
N GLU A 175 6.36 -0.06 -19.18
CA GLU A 175 7.20 -1.11 -19.76
C GLU A 175 8.02 -1.88 -18.70
N ALA A 176 8.06 -1.38 -17.47
CA ALA A 176 8.77 -1.99 -16.34
C ALA A 176 8.10 -3.28 -15.86
N ARG A 177 8.75 -3.96 -14.92
CA ARG A 177 8.15 -5.04 -14.13
C ARG A 177 7.37 -4.45 -12.95
N PRO A 178 6.31 -5.13 -12.46
CA PRO A 178 5.65 -4.69 -11.23
C PRO A 178 6.60 -4.79 -10.04
N PRO A 179 6.39 -3.95 -9.00
CA PRO A 179 7.10 -4.08 -7.74
C PRO A 179 6.95 -5.49 -7.17
N ARG A 180 8.02 -6.03 -6.61
CA ARG A 180 8.04 -7.39 -6.04
C ARG A 180 7.78 -7.36 -4.54
N ASP A 181 7.04 -8.35 -4.07
CA ASP A 181 6.81 -8.58 -2.65
C ASP A 181 8.06 -9.20 -2.00
N VAL A 182 8.38 -8.79 -0.79
CA VAL A 182 9.37 -9.47 0.06
C VAL A 182 8.63 -10.47 0.93
N ASP A 183 8.70 -11.75 0.59
CA ASP A 183 7.98 -12.83 1.29
C ASP A 183 8.91 -13.91 1.85
N THR A 184 10.10 -14.06 1.27
CA THR A 184 11.06 -15.11 1.60
C THR A 184 12.45 -14.53 1.87
N ALA A 185 13.36 -15.35 2.39
CA ALA A 185 14.75 -14.97 2.57
C ALA A 185 15.46 -14.68 1.23
N ASP A 186 15.10 -15.42 0.18
CA ASP A 186 15.64 -15.21 -1.15
C ASP A 186 15.22 -13.85 -1.74
N ASP A 187 13.97 -13.43 -1.51
CA ASP A 187 13.49 -12.10 -1.92
C ASP A 187 14.29 -10.99 -1.22
N ILE A 188 14.60 -11.19 0.07
CA ILE A 188 15.43 -10.24 0.83
C ILE A 188 16.82 -10.12 0.23
N GLU A 189 17.44 -11.25 -0.14
CA GLU A 189 18.78 -11.25 -0.71
C GLU A 189 18.82 -10.59 -2.10
N ASP A 190 17.80 -10.87 -2.92
CA ASP A 190 17.68 -10.34 -4.29
C ASP A 190 17.37 -8.86 -4.35
N LEU A 191 16.48 -8.37 -3.46
CA LEU A 191 15.91 -7.01 -3.50
C LEU A 191 16.64 -6.01 -2.61
N ARG A 192 17.33 -6.49 -1.56
CA ARG A 192 18.06 -5.62 -0.63
C ARG A 192 19.15 -4.83 -1.36
N PRO A 193 19.22 -3.51 -1.15
CA PRO A 193 20.31 -2.70 -1.71
C PRO A 193 21.66 -3.26 -1.29
N LYS A 194 22.52 -3.54 -2.24
CA LYS A 194 23.93 -3.94 -1.97
C LYS A 194 24.65 -2.71 -1.40
N ARG A 195 25.29 -2.89 -0.24
CA ARG A 195 26.12 -1.86 0.39
C ARG A 195 27.31 -1.46 -0.47
#